data_fd7c78dc7198bf602479a3aeda2f22dc
#
_entry.id   fd7c78dc7198bf602479a3aeda2f22dc
#
_cell.length_a   1.000
_cell.length_b   1.000
_cell.length_c   1.000
_cell.angle_alpha   90.00
_cell.angle_beta   90.00
_cell.angle_gamma   90.00
#
_symmetry.space_group_name_H-M   'P 1'
#
loop_
_entity.id
_entity.type
_entity.pdbx_description
1 polymer ?
#
loop_
_entity_poly.entity_id
_entity_poly.type
_entity_poly.pdbx_seq_one_letter_code
_entity_poly.pdbx_strand_id
1 'polypeptide(L)'
;SVAKGFKKQSNQTHICYYQARNQRYIWDTENIYFSWWQRTILAPLLFLLRKIDIKHSGRPDFIIANSLFVKDWIKKNYNIESSVIYPPVDTKLFKFQKNKQDYFITTARLEPYKRVDLLVKAFNKTGDILYVVGDGSMKKRLSKTAKQNIKFFDFLEPKEVMELVSKAKAFVHAGIEDFGIAPVEAQSCGTPVIAYNLGGLSETVIDGKTGILFNFQTTDAILDALKRFKKTKFNLRKISEHAEQFSEERFAQNFQNFIDLKIKQ
;
A
#
# COMPACT_ATOMS: atom_id res chain seq x y z
N SER A 1 -12.29 1.54 11.70
CA SER A 1 -12.19 2.98 12.01
C SER A 1 -13.12 3.34 13.16
N VAL A 2 -12.58 3.99 14.18
CA VAL A 2 -13.37 4.48 15.33
C VAL A 2 -14.43 5.49 14.87
N ALA A 3 -14.13 6.28 13.84
CA ALA A 3 -15.00 7.34 13.32
C ALA A 3 -16.42 6.87 12.94
N LYS A 4 -16.57 5.67 12.36
CA LYS A 4 -17.92 5.16 12.01
C LYS A 4 -18.81 4.79 13.21
N GLY A 5 -18.22 4.70 14.40
CA GLY A 5 -18.94 4.39 15.64
C GLY A 5 -19.64 5.57 16.28
N PHE A 6 -19.33 6.82 15.91
CA PHE A 6 -19.92 7.99 16.51
C PHE A 6 -21.42 8.14 16.15
N LYS A 7 -22.19 8.62 17.13
CA LYS A 7 -23.59 9.00 16.89
C LYS A 7 -23.63 10.39 16.25
N LYS A 8 -24.41 10.52 15.19
CA LYS A 8 -24.69 11.79 14.52
C LYS A 8 -25.53 12.69 15.43
N GLN A 9 -25.20 13.98 15.47
CA GLN A 9 -26.06 15.01 16.02
C GLN A 9 -26.96 15.59 14.92
N SER A 10 -28.13 16.13 15.28
CA SER A 10 -29.21 16.49 14.34
C SER A 10 -28.80 17.45 13.20
N ASN A 11 -27.79 18.32 13.44
CA ASN A 11 -27.36 19.34 12.46
C ASN A 11 -25.98 19.07 11.86
N GLN A 12 -25.51 17.81 11.88
CA GLN A 12 -24.17 17.47 11.38
C GLN A 12 -24.24 16.46 10.25
N THR A 13 -23.37 16.62 9.25
CA THR A 13 -23.10 15.60 8.25
C THR A 13 -21.90 14.77 8.69
N HIS A 14 -22.09 13.46 8.78
CA HIS A 14 -21.05 12.53 9.18
C HIS A 14 -20.40 11.89 7.95
N ILE A 15 -19.15 12.27 7.66
CA ILE A 15 -18.33 11.66 6.62
C ILE A 15 -17.32 10.73 7.27
N CYS A 16 -17.21 9.52 6.78
CA CYS A 16 -16.20 8.56 7.22
C CYS A 16 -15.20 8.26 6.08
N TYR A 17 -13.95 8.68 6.27
CA TYR A 17 -12.86 8.37 5.35
C TYR A 17 -12.14 7.08 5.77
N TYR A 18 -12.18 6.06 4.91
CA TYR A 18 -11.50 4.79 5.11
C TYR A 18 -10.07 4.86 4.58
N GLN A 19 -9.11 5.04 5.47
CA GLN A 19 -7.68 5.03 5.13
C GLN A 19 -7.12 3.61 4.86
N ALA A 20 -7.89 2.59 5.22
CA ALA A 20 -7.55 1.18 5.00
C ALA A 20 -8.81 0.33 5.14
N ARG A 21 -8.75 -0.93 4.72
CA ARG A 21 -9.75 -1.95 5.06
C ARG A 21 -9.84 -2.05 6.58
N ASN A 22 -11.06 -1.83 7.07
CA ASN A 22 -11.26 -1.71 8.51
C ASN A 22 -11.19 -3.08 9.21
N GLN A 23 -10.58 -3.12 10.40
CA GLN A 23 -10.54 -4.31 11.26
C GLN A 23 -10.13 -5.60 10.51
N ARG A 24 -9.04 -5.57 9.76
CA ARG A 24 -8.55 -6.67 8.92
C ARG A 24 -8.54 -8.01 9.64
N TYR A 25 -8.20 -8.05 10.94
CA TYR A 25 -8.18 -9.27 11.75
C TYR A 25 -9.55 -9.95 11.89
N ILE A 26 -10.68 -9.22 11.71
CA ILE A 26 -12.03 -9.79 11.73
C ILE A 26 -12.42 -10.30 10.34
N TRP A 27 -12.01 -9.58 9.28
CA TRP A 27 -12.50 -9.76 7.92
C TRP A 27 -11.58 -10.60 7.04
N ASP A 28 -10.26 -10.46 7.18
CA ASP A 28 -9.31 -11.19 6.36
C ASP A 28 -9.36 -12.68 6.71
N THR A 29 -9.58 -13.50 5.69
CA THR A 29 -9.69 -14.96 5.83
C THR A 29 -8.35 -15.67 5.73
N GLU A 30 -7.30 -14.97 5.28
CA GLU A 30 -5.95 -15.48 5.25
C GLU A 30 -5.43 -15.68 6.67
N ASN A 31 -4.64 -16.74 6.90
CA ASN A 31 -4.09 -17.10 8.21
C ASN A 31 -2.96 -16.15 8.67
N ILE A 32 -3.13 -14.86 8.45
CA ILE A 32 -2.16 -13.81 8.76
C ILE A 32 -2.19 -13.47 10.25
N TYR A 33 -3.39 -13.36 10.82
CA TYR A 33 -3.59 -12.94 12.22
C TYR A 33 -3.87 -14.12 13.14
N PHE A 34 -4.56 -15.13 12.64
CA PHE A 34 -4.93 -16.32 13.40
C PHE A 34 -4.60 -17.57 12.60
N SER A 35 -4.10 -18.61 13.25
CA SER A 35 -4.01 -19.95 12.67
C SER A 35 -5.41 -20.53 12.41
N TRP A 36 -5.51 -21.57 11.59
CA TRP A 36 -6.80 -22.18 11.22
C TRP A 36 -7.61 -22.63 12.44
N TRP A 37 -6.98 -23.26 13.44
CA TRP A 37 -7.63 -23.74 14.67
C TRP A 37 -8.08 -22.58 15.59
N GLN A 38 -7.26 -21.51 15.71
CA GLN A 38 -7.66 -20.31 16.44
C GLN A 38 -8.90 -19.65 15.82
N ARG A 39 -8.98 -19.61 14.49
CA ARG A 39 -10.16 -19.08 13.79
C ARG A 39 -11.40 -19.92 14.04
N THR A 40 -11.26 -21.25 14.10
CA THR A 40 -12.39 -22.15 14.41
C THR A 40 -12.93 -21.90 15.82
N ILE A 41 -12.06 -21.78 16.82
CA ILE A 41 -12.44 -21.46 18.21
C ILE A 41 -13.05 -20.06 18.31
N LEU A 42 -12.48 -19.07 17.61
CA LEU A 42 -12.93 -17.68 17.65
C LEU A 42 -14.12 -17.40 16.71
N ALA A 43 -14.55 -18.36 15.90
CA ALA A 43 -15.59 -18.15 14.88
C ALA A 43 -16.87 -17.48 15.40
N PRO A 44 -17.46 -17.88 16.56
CA PRO A 44 -18.65 -17.23 17.09
C PRO A 44 -18.40 -15.76 17.46
N LEU A 45 -17.25 -15.48 18.08
CA LEU A 45 -16.84 -14.12 18.44
C LEU A 45 -16.60 -13.26 17.19
N LEU A 46 -15.86 -13.79 16.21
CA LEU A 46 -15.62 -13.10 14.94
C LEU A 46 -16.93 -12.79 14.19
N PHE A 47 -17.89 -13.71 14.22
CA PHE A 47 -19.21 -13.51 13.65
C PHE A 47 -19.96 -12.36 14.33
N LEU A 48 -19.96 -12.34 15.67
CA LEU A 48 -20.59 -11.26 16.44
C LEU A 48 -19.91 -9.90 16.14
N LEU A 49 -18.58 -9.87 16.14
CA LEU A 49 -17.82 -8.66 15.83
C LEU A 49 -18.10 -8.14 14.42
N ARG A 50 -18.24 -9.02 13.41
CA ARG A 50 -18.67 -8.65 12.05
C ARG A 50 -20.06 -8.02 12.02
N LYS A 51 -21.04 -8.60 12.73
CA LYS A 51 -22.38 -8.02 12.83
C LYS A 51 -22.37 -6.62 13.44
N ILE A 52 -21.61 -6.43 14.51
CA ILE A 52 -21.43 -5.12 15.15
C ILE A 52 -20.76 -4.13 14.18
N ASP A 53 -19.75 -4.58 13.48
CA ASP A 53 -18.99 -3.79 12.52
C ASP A 53 -19.86 -3.34 11.34
N ILE A 54 -20.68 -4.24 10.77
CA ILE A 54 -21.68 -3.92 9.72
C ILE A 54 -22.69 -2.90 10.23
N LYS A 55 -23.25 -3.11 11.43
CA LYS A 55 -24.22 -2.18 12.02
C LYS A 55 -23.67 -0.77 12.17
N HIS A 56 -22.41 -0.63 12.52
CA HIS A 56 -21.77 0.65 12.68
C HIS A 56 -21.37 1.30 11.36
N SER A 57 -21.11 0.51 10.31
CA SER A 57 -20.73 1.05 9.01
C SER A 57 -21.86 1.78 8.28
N GLY A 58 -23.12 1.54 8.63
CA GLY A 58 -24.27 2.26 8.10
C GLY A 58 -24.59 3.61 8.81
N ARG A 59 -23.80 4.06 9.79
CA ARG A 59 -24.05 5.31 10.52
C ARG A 59 -23.59 6.59 9.80
N PRO A 60 -22.45 6.60 9.07
CA PRO A 60 -22.04 7.78 8.30
C PRO A 60 -23.04 8.09 7.18
N ASP A 61 -23.27 9.37 6.90
CA ASP A 61 -24.06 9.82 5.75
C ASP A 61 -23.31 9.53 4.45
N PHE A 62 -21.99 9.70 4.47
CA PHE A 62 -21.12 9.44 3.33
C PHE A 62 -19.88 8.65 3.75
N ILE A 63 -19.48 7.73 2.88
CA ILE A 63 -18.25 6.96 3.01
C ILE A 63 -17.33 7.28 1.84
N ILE A 64 -16.08 7.57 2.16
CA ILE A 64 -15.01 7.78 1.21
C ILE A 64 -13.97 6.66 1.41
N ALA A 65 -13.60 5.99 0.33
CA ALA A 65 -12.53 5.01 0.29
C ALA A 65 -11.24 5.64 -0.24
N ASN A 66 -10.09 5.18 0.26
CA ASN A 66 -8.78 5.64 -0.19
C ASN A 66 -8.31 5.01 -1.52
N SER A 67 -9.06 4.06 -2.07
CA SER A 67 -8.75 3.35 -3.31
C SER A 67 -9.98 2.64 -3.86
N LEU A 68 -9.98 2.26 -5.12
CA LEU A 68 -11.00 1.37 -5.70
C LEU A 68 -11.02 0.02 -4.99
N PHE A 69 -9.86 -0.51 -4.64
CA PHE A 69 -9.74 -1.74 -3.89
C PHE A 69 -10.47 -1.70 -2.54
N VAL A 70 -10.33 -0.59 -1.79
CA VAL A 70 -11.05 -0.42 -0.52
C VAL A 70 -12.53 -0.14 -0.75
N LYS A 71 -12.91 0.58 -1.80
CA LYS A 71 -14.31 0.76 -2.22
C LYS A 71 -15.00 -0.58 -2.46
N ASP A 72 -14.37 -1.46 -3.25
CA ASP A 72 -14.93 -2.78 -3.56
C ASP A 72 -15.03 -3.64 -2.31
N TRP A 73 -14.04 -3.55 -1.41
CA TRP A 73 -14.07 -4.22 -0.13
C TRP A 73 -15.24 -3.72 0.75
N ILE A 74 -15.50 -2.40 0.81
CA ILE A 74 -16.65 -1.79 1.51
C ILE A 74 -17.94 -2.30 0.91
N LYS A 75 -18.09 -2.28 -0.40
CA LYS A 75 -19.29 -2.78 -1.09
C LYS A 75 -19.53 -4.26 -0.80
N LYS A 76 -18.48 -5.08 -0.90
CA LYS A 76 -18.57 -6.54 -0.65
C LYS A 76 -18.95 -6.86 0.79
N ASN A 77 -18.40 -6.18 1.78
CA ASN A 77 -18.53 -6.56 3.19
C ASN A 77 -19.67 -5.82 3.91
N TYR A 78 -19.98 -4.60 3.49
CA TYR A 78 -21.01 -3.77 4.14
C TYR A 78 -22.22 -3.52 3.25
N ASN A 79 -22.14 -3.83 1.96
CA ASN A 79 -23.14 -3.50 0.93
C ASN A 79 -23.49 -2.00 0.87
N ILE A 80 -22.48 -1.13 1.08
CA ILE A 80 -22.62 0.33 1.08
C ILE A 80 -21.84 0.88 -0.11
N GLU A 81 -22.40 1.91 -0.78
CA GLU A 81 -21.68 2.66 -1.80
C GLU A 81 -20.72 3.66 -1.14
N SER A 82 -19.57 3.86 -1.79
CA SER A 82 -18.58 4.83 -1.34
C SER A 82 -17.96 5.57 -2.51
N SER A 83 -17.56 6.83 -2.30
CA SER A 83 -16.76 7.59 -3.23
C SER A 83 -15.28 7.25 -3.06
N VAL A 84 -14.47 7.41 -4.11
CA VAL A 84 -13.02 7.23 -3.99
C VAL A 84 -12.34 8.59 -4.01
N ILE A 85 -11.51 8.85 -3.00
CA ILE A 85 -10.57 9.97 -2.96
C ILE A 85 -9.24 9.38 -2.50
N TYR A 86 -8.25 9.35 -3.38
CA TYR A 86 -6.93 8.84 -3.07
C TYR A 86 -6.28 9.66 -1.94
N PRO A 87 -5.52 9.05 -1.02
CA PRO A 87 -4.92 9.75 0.11
C PRO A 87 -3.83 10.69 -0.35
N PRO A 88 -3.56 11.75 0.42
CA PRO A 88 -2.50 12.69 0.12
C PRO A 88 -1.12 12.05 0.24
N VAL A 89 -0.25 12.32 -0.72
CA VAL A 89 1.17 11.95 -0.69
C VAL A 89 1.98 13.23 -0.82
N ASP A 90 3.00 13.40 0.02
CA ASP A 90 3.90 14.57 -0.02
C ASP A 90 4.87 14.46 -1.21
N THR A 91 4.36 14.75 -2.41
CA THR A 91 5.14 14.74 -3.64
C THR A 91 6.20 15.85 -3.68
N LYS A 92 6.06 16.88 -2.86
CA LYS A 92 7.02 17.98 -2.75
C LYS A 92 8.26 17.61 -1.94
N LEU A 93 8.10 16.78 -0.93
CA LEU A 93 9.21 16.23 -0.15
C LEU A 93 10.01 15.24 -1.00
N PHE A 94 9.32 14.34 -1.70
CA PHE A 94 9.91 13.29 -2.54
C PHE A 94 10.22 13.81 -3.95
N LYS A 95 11.23 14.69 -4.06
CA LYS A 95 11.58 15.38 -5.31
C LYS A 95 12.18 14.44 -6.35
N PHE A 96 11.88 14.74 -7.62
CA PHE A 96 12.46 14.04 -8.77
C PHE A 96 13.98 13.94 -8.71
N GLN A 97 14.51 12.73 -8.90
CA GLN A 97 15.95 12.44 -8.98
C GLN A 97 16.27 11.64 -10.25
N LYS A 98 17.06 12.23 -11.14
CA LYS A 98 17.44 11.60 -12.41
C LYS A 98 18.48 10.49 -12.22
N ASN A 99 19.46 10.72 -11.33
CA ASN A 99 20.59 9.82 -11.16
C ASN A 99 20.23 8.68 -10.21
N LYS A 100 20.04 7.48 -10.76
CA LYS A 100 19.76 6.28 -10.02
C LYS A 100 21.02 5.46 -9.76
N GLN A 101 21.10 4.84 -8.59
CA GLN A 101 22.16 3.92 -8.21
C GLN A 101 21.71 2.46 -8.45
N ASP A 102 22.64 1.53 -8.51
CA ASP A 102 22.35 0.15 -8.87
C ASP A 102 21.93 -0.71 -7.66
N TYR A 103 20.85 -0.28 -7.00
CA TYR A 103 20.19 -1.08 -5.96
C TYR A 103 18.66 -0.95 -6.04
N PHE A 104 17.98 -1.98 -5.60
CA PHE A 104 16.54 -1.98 -5.36
C PHE A 104 16.26 -1.67 -3.89
N ILE A 105 15.08 -1.13 -3.60
CA ILE A 105 14.69 -0.77 -2.25
C ILE A 105 13.27 -1.22 -1.92
N THR A 106 13.05 -1.62 -0.68
CA THR A 106 11.71 -1.75 -0.08
C THR A 106 11.69 -1.05 1.26
N THR A 107 10.62 -0.30 1.53
CA THR A 107 10.37 0.29 2.84
C THR A 107 9.07 -0.29 3.37
N ALA A 108 9.12 -1.00 4.48
CA ALA A 108 7.93 -1.67 5.01
C ALA A 108 8.09 -2.01 6.48
N ARG A 109 6.97 -2.06 7.20
CA ARG A 109 6.92 -2.83 8.44
C ARG A 109 7.19 -4.31 8.12
N LEU A 110 8.19 -4.93 8.73
CA LEU A 110 8.60 -6.31 8.42
C LEU A 110 7.67 -7.32 9.07
N GLU A 111 6.40 -7.32 8.63
CA GLU A 111 5.36 -8.21 9.08
C GLU A 111 4.99 -9.25 7.98
N PRO A 112 4.43 -10.42 8.34
CA PRO A 112 4.14 -11.50 7.38
C PRO A 112 3.34 -11.06 6.16
N TYR A 113 2.36 -10.17 6.32
CA TYR A 113 1.48 -9.70 5.23
C TYR A 113 2.18 -8.80 4.21
N LYS A 114 3.33 -8.23 4.54
CA LYS A 114 4.14 -7.42 3.60
C LYS A 114 4.97 -8.28 2.65
N ARG A 115 5.08 -9.59 2.91
CA ARG A 115 5.71 -10.59 2.05
C ARG A 115 7.15 -10.24 1.65
N VAL A 116 7.90 -9.58 2.53
CA VAL A 116 9.33 -9.30 2.31
C VAL A 116 10.16 -10.59 2.22
N ASP A 117 9.64 -11.69 2.77
CA ASP A 117 10.23 -13.04 2.62
C ASP A 117 10.37 -13.46 1.15
N LEU A 118 9.42 -13.10 0.29
CA LEU A 118 9.49 -13.39 -1.14
C LEU A 118 10.55 -12.55 -1.85
N LEU A 119 10.69 -11.27 -1.45
CA LEU A 119 11.74 -10.40 -1.96
C LEU A 119 13.13 -10.95 -1.59
N VAL A 120 13.36 -11.27 -0.32
CA VAL A 120 14.63 -11.85 0.13
C VAL A 120 14.97 -13.13 -0.66
N LYS A 121 14.00 -14.03 -0.86
CA LYS A 121 14.19 -15.25 -1.66
C LYS A 121 14.56 -14.95 -3.12
N ALA A 122 13.87 -13.98 -3.74
CA ALA A 122 14.14 -13.61 -5.13
C ALA A 122 15.52 -12.99 -5.30
N PHE A 123 15.87 -12.01 -4.44
CA PHE A 123 17.15 -11.31 -4.49
C PHE A 123 18.34 -12.20 -4.10
N ASN A 124 18.14 -13.17 -3.23
CA ASN A 124 19.14 -14.22 -2.98
C ASN A 124 19.48 -15.05 -4.23
N LYS A 125 18.51 -15.23 -5.17
CA LYS A 125 18.71 -15.95 -6.43
C LYS A 125 19.35 -15.08 -7.51
N THR A 126 19.00 -13.79 -7.59
CA THR A 126 19.52 -12.91 -8.65
C THR A 126 20.89 -12.31 -8.32
N GLY A 127 21.22 -12.14 -7.04
CA GLY A 127 22.43 -11.44 -6.60
C GLY A 127 22.34 -9.90 -6.72
N ASP A 128 21.25 -9.34 -7.25
CA ASP A 128 21.04 -7.90 -7.29
C ASP A 128 21.01 -7.30 -5.86
N ILE A 129 21.46 -6.07 -5.69
CA ILE A 129 21.50 -5.41 -4.40
C ILE A 129 20.08 -5.01 -3.98
N LEU A 130 19.66 -5.42 -2.78
CA LEU A 130 18.39 -5.03 -2.17
C LEU A 130 18.64 -4.34 -0.84
N TYR A 131 18.08 -3.14 -0.69
CA TYR A 131 17.98 -2.43 0.58
C TYR A 131 16.60 -2.64 1.18
N VAL A 132 16.57 -3.11 2.42
CA VAL A 132 15.36 -3.35 3.20
C VAL A 132 15.34 -2.36 4.36
N VAL A 133 14.46 -1.38 4.31
CA VAL A 133 14.31 -0.36 5.33
C VAL A 133 13.07 -0.64 6.16
N GLY A 134 13.24 -0.78 7.46
CA GLY A 134 12.15 -0.96 8.41
C GLY A 134 12.40 -2.04 9.44
N ASP A 135 11.44 -2.17 10.36
CA ASP A 135 11.47 -3.11 11.46
C ASP A 135 10.15 -3.89 11.56
N GLY A 136 10.14 -4.98 12.33
CA GLY A 136 8.97 -5.82 12.57
C GLY A 136 9.31 -7.24 12.96
N SER A 137 8.26 -8.02 13.24
CA SER A 137 8.38 -9.39 13.78
C SER A 137 9.23 -10.34 12.93
N MET A 138 9.29 -10.10 11.61
CA MET A 138 10.00 -10.94 10.65
C MET A 138 11.49 -10.60 10.51
N LYS A 139 11.99 -9.46 11.02
CA LYS A 139 13.34 -8.95 10.75
C LYS A 139 14.43 -9.97 11.05
N LYS A 140 14.44 -10.53 12.28
CA LYS A 140 15.44 -11.53 12.72
C LYS A 140 15.46 -12.77 11.81
N ARG A 141 14.30 -13.20 11.31
CA ARG A 141 14.20 -14.34 10.41
C ARG A 141 14.69 -13.99 9.01
N LEU A 142 14.30 -12.83 8.50
CA LEU A 142 14.68 -12.35 7.16
C LEU A 142 16.20 -12.14 7.08
N SER A 143 16.80 -11.46 8.05
CA SER A 143 18.24 -11.20 8.07
C SER A 143 19.09 -12.48 8.13
N LYS A 144 18.63 -13.53 8.86
CA LYS A 144 19.30 -14.83 8.89
C LYS A 144 19.30 -15.57 7.55
N THR A 145 18.31 -15.32 6.70
CA THR A 145 18.16 -15.99 5.38
C THR A 145 18.71 -15.16 4.23
N ALA A 146 19.00 -13.90 4.47
CA ALA A 146 19.53 -12.97 3.47
C ALA A 146 21.01 -13.23 3.18
N LYS A 147 21.40 -13.14 1.90
CA LYS A 147 22.80 -13.16 1.47
C LYS A 147 23.41 -11.75 1.54
N GLN A 148 24.71 -11.62 1.29
CA GLN A 148 25.48 -10.37 1.40
C GLN A 148 24.99 -9.22 0.51
N ASN A 149 24.28 -9.52 -0.58
CA ASN A 149 23.66 -8.54 -1.47
C ASN A 149 22.41 -7.86 -0.89
N ILE A 150 21.89 -8.33 0.25
CA ILE A 150 20.70 -7.77 0.91
C ILE A 150 21.12 -7.06 2.19
N LYS A 151 20.87 -5.75 2.26
CA LYS A 151 21.22 -4.92 3.42
C LYS A 151 19.97 -4.49 4.13
N PHE A 152 19.93 -4.73 5.45
CA PHE A 152 18.85 -4.27 6.33
C PHE A 152 19.28 -2.98 7.03
N PHE A 153 18.40 -2.01 6.98
CA PHE A 153 18.52 -0.76 7.71
C PHE A 153 17.50 -0.75 8.84
N ASP A 154 17.96 -0.39 10.03
CA ASP A 154 17.08 -0.20 11.19
C ASP A 154 16.23 1.06 11.04
N PHE A 155 16.01 1.77 12.12
CA PHE A 155 15.38 3.08 12.06
C PHE A 155 16.30 4.05 11.31
N LEU A 156 15.75 4.68 10.27
CA LEU A 156 16.37 5.78 9.56
C LEU A 156 15.48 7.01 9.69
N GLU A 157 16.08 8.17 9.75
CA GLU A 157 15.35 9.43 9.70
C GLU A 157 14.60 9.58 8.35
N PRO A 158 13.43 10.23 8.32
CA PRO A 158 12.64 10.37 7.09
C PRO A 158 13.43 10.90 5.89
N LYS A 159 14.36 11.81 6.11
CA LYS A 159 15.25 12.35 5.07
C LYS A 159 16.18 11.30 4.48
N GLU A 160 16.72 10.41 5.31
CA GLU A 160 17.60 9.32 4.87
C GLU A 160 16.81 8.30 4.03
N VAL A 161 15.59 7.95 4.48
CA VAL A 161 14.69 7.07 3.71
C VAL A 161 14.39 7.68 2.36
N MET A 162 14.02 8.97 2.32
CA MET A 162 13.76 9.70 1.08
C MET A 162 14.97 9.68 0.15
N GLU A 163 16.17 9.90 0.66
CA GLU A 163 17.41 9.89 -0.13
C GLU A 163 17.66 8.51 -0.74
N LEU A 164 17.51 7.44 0.05
CA LEU A 164 17.66 6.06 -0.43
C LEU A 164 16.58 5.72 -1.48
N VAL A 165 15.32 6.08 -1.24
CA VAL A 165 14.23 5.83 -2.19
C VAL A 165 14.44 6.59 -3.49
N SER A 166 14.85 7.86 -3.42
CA SER A 166 15.06 8.71 -4.60
C SER A 166 16.19 8.23 -5.50
N LYS A 167 17.24 7.65 -4.92
CA LYS A 167 18.41 7.13 -5.65
C LYS A 167 18.26 5.67 -6.09
N ALA A 168 17.25 4.96 -5.62
CA ALA A 168 17.06 3.55 -5.95
C ALA A 168 16.77 3.34 -7.45
N LYS A 169 17.25 2.22 -8.01
CA LYS A 169 16.97 1.76 -9.37
C LYS A 169 15.49 1.44 -9.56
N ALA A 170 14.88 0.80 -8.56
CA ALA A 170 13.44 0.59 -8.44
C ALA A 170 13.05 0.35 -6.98
N PHE A 171 11.81 0.70 -6.66
CA PHE A 171 11.14 0.30 -5.44
C PHE A 171 10.47 -1.07 -5.65
N VAL A 172 10.59 -2.01 -4.70
CA VAL A 172 10.00 -3.36 -4.82
C VAL A 172 9.03 -3.65 -3.69
N HIS A 173 7.84 -4.20 -4.01
CA HIS A 173 6.82 -4.50 -3.01
C HIS A 173 6.04 -5.78 -3.36
N ALA A 174 5.93 -6.71 -2.41
CA ALA A 174 5.27 -7.99 -2.64
C ALA A 174 3.99 -8.19 -1.81
N GLY A 175 3.68 -7.27 -0.90
CA GLY A 175 2.47 -7.30 -0.09
C GLY A 175 1.24 -6.74 -0.80
N ILE A 176 0.06 -6.91 -0.19
CA ILE A 176 -1.17 -6.26 -0.62
C ILE A 176 -1.31 -4.96 0.18
N GLU A 177 -1.32 -3.84 -0.51
CA GLU A 177 -1.57 -2.52 0.08
C GLU A 177 -2.99 -2.04 -0.21
N ASP A 178 -3.57 -1.34 0.73
CA ASP A 178 -4.89 -0.73 0.54
C ASP A 178 -4.82 0.47 -0.40
N PHE A 179 -3.70 1.21 -0.40
CA PHE A 179 -3.33 2.23 -1.39
C PHE A 179 -1.86 2.12 -1.81
N GLY A 180 -0.93 2.20 -0.85
CA GLY A 180 0.51 2.12 -1.09
C GLY A 180 1.18 3.49 -1.19
N ILE A 181 1.23 4.25 -0.07
CA ILE A 181 1.88 5.57 -0.01
C ILE A 181 3.35 5.49 -0.43
N ALA A 182 4.15 4.60 0.18
CA ALA A 182 5.58 4.49 -0.09
C ALA A 182 5.93 4.18 -1.57
N PRO A 183 5.22 3.31 -2.30
CA PRO A 183 5.37 3.18 -3.75
C PRO A 183 5.07 4.47 -4.54
N VAL A 184 4.10 5.28 -4.11
CA VAL A 184 3.80 6.57 -4.77
C VAL A 184 4.88 7.60 -4.45
N GLU A 185 5.39 7.66 -3.21
CA GLU A 185 6.56 8.46 -2.84
C GLU A 185 7.78 8.11 -3.72
N ALA A 186 8.02 6.81 -3.97
CA ALA A 186 9.06 6.38 -4.89
C ALA A 186 8.82 6.89 -6.32
N GLN A 187 7.58 6.79 -6.82
CA GLN A 187 7.23 7.31 -8.13
C GLN A 187 7.42 8.83 -8.21
N SER A 188 7.11 9.60 -7.16
CA SER A 188 7.36 11.05 -7.10
C SER A 188 8.83 11.37 -7.34
N CYS A 189 9.75 10.55 -6.82
CA CYS A 189 11.17 10.65 -7.10
C CYS A 189 11.57 10.20 -8.52
N GLY A 190 10.63 9.75 -9.34
CA GLY A 190 10.91 9.11 -10.62
C GLY A 190 11.48 7.69 -10.46
N THR A 191 11.31 7.04 -9.32
CA THR A 191 11.74 5.66 -9.08
C THR A 191 10.65 4.69 -9.52
N PRO A 192 10.89 3.81 -10.53
CA PRO A 192 9.91 2.84 -10.98
C PRO A 192 9.56 1.84 -9.87
N VAL A 193 8.35 1.27 -9.91
CA VAL A 193 7.87 0.35 -8.89
C VAL A 193 7.69 -1.05 -9.47
N ILE A 194 8.22 -2.08 -8.80
CA ILE A 194 7.92 -3.48 -9.09
C ILE A 194 7.00 -3.99 -7.98
N ALA A 195 5.76 -4.34 -8.33
CA ALA A 195 4.75 -4.62 -7.32
C ALA A 195 3.81 -5.78 -7.67
N TYR A 196 3.23 -6.37 -6.61
CA TYR A 196 2.14 -7.32 -6.76
C TYR A 196 0.89 -6.62 -7.30
N ASN A 197 0.31 -7.17 -8.39
CA ASN A 197 -0.84 -6.62 -9.10
C ASN A 197 -2.16 -6.87 -8.35
N LEU A 198 -2.22 -6.44 -7.08
CA LEU A 198 -3.44 -6.51 -6.27
C LEU A 198 -3.44 -5.42 -5.21
N GLY A 199 -4.63 -4.89 -4.92
CA GLY A 199 -4.80 -3.78 -3.99
C GLY A 199 -4.55 -2.44 -4.66
N GLY A 200 -4.26 -1.40 -3.87
CA GLY A 200 -4.02 -0.05 -4.37
C GLY A 200 -2.84 0.06 -5.35
N LEU A 201 -1.90 -0.89 -5.34
CA LEU A 201 -0.77 -0.87 -6.27
C LEU A 201 -1.18 -1.17 -7.70
N SER A 202 -2.26 -1.92 -7.94
CA SER A 202 -2.83 -2.10 -9.28
C SER A 202 -3.48 -0.83 -9.84
N GLU A 203 -3.71 0.19 -8.99
CA GLU A 203 -4.28 1.48 -9.37
C GLU A 203 -3.20 2.56 -9.53
N THR A 204 -2.13 2.48 -8.73
CA THR A 204 -1.09 3.51 -8.68
C THR A 204 0.12 3.22 -9.58
N VAL A 205 0.27 1.97 -10.05
CA VAL A 205 1.36 1.55 -10.94
C VAL A 205 0.79 1.19 -12.30
N ILE A 206 1.32 1.79 -13.36
CA ILE A 206 0.98 1.46 -14.76
C ILE A 206 2.06 0.52 -15.29
N ASP A 207 1.68 -0.76 -15.55
CA ASP A 207 2.62 -1.79 -16.02
C ASP A 207 3.33 -1.37 -17.31
N GLY A 208 4.64 -1.53 -17.35
CA GLY A 208 5.51 -1.12 -18.46
C GLY A 208 5.74 0.40 -18.59
N LYS A 209 5.05 1.27 -17.81
CA LYS A 209 5.20 2.73 -17.87
C LYS A 209 5.75 3.32 -16.59
N THR A 210 5.12 3.07 -15.44
CA THR A 210 5.60 3.58 -14.15
C THR A 210 6.22 2.48 -13.28
N GLY A 211 6.17 1.23 -13.74
CA GLY A 211 6.73 0.09 -13.06
C GLY A 211 6.42 -1.21 -13.77
N ILE A 212 6.63 -2.32 -13.05
CA ILE A 212 6.29 -3.67 -13.51
C ILE A 212 5.37 -4.32 -12.47
N LEU A 213 4.24 -4.84 -12.92
CA LEU A 213 3.30 -5.58 -12.08
C LEU A 213 3.47 -7.09 -12.27
N PHE A 214 3.38 -7.87 -11.18
CA PHE A 214 3.38 -9.33 -11.21
C PHE A 214 2.10 -9.88 -10.56
N ASN A 215 1.55 -10.98 -11.11
CA ASN A 215 0.19 -11.44 -10.80
C ASN A 215 0.11 -12.52 -9.72
N PHE A 216 1.23 -13.07 -9.24
CA PHE A 216 1.24 -14.12 -8.23
C PHE A 216 2.26 -13.78 -7.13
N GLN A 217 1.87 -13.92 -5.86
CA GLN A 217 2.77 -13.74 -4.72
C GLN A 217 3.72 -14.93 -4.58
N THR A 218 4.58 -15.12 -5.57
CA THR A 218 5.60 -16.19 -5.62
C THR A 218 6.98 -15.61 -5.93
N THR A 219 8.02 -16.31 -5.51
CA THR A 219 9.40 -15.94 -5.84
C THR A 219 9.62 -15.91 -7.36
N ASP A 220 9.04 -16.85 -8.10
CA ASP A 220 9.27 -16.96 -9.55
C ASP A 220 8.57 -15.82 -10.31
N ALA A 221 7.40 -15.36 -9.88
CA ALA A 221 6.75 -14.18 -10.45
C ALA A 221 7.58 -12.89 -10.20
N ILE A 222 8.22 -12.77 -9.05
CA ILE A 222 9.13 -11.64 -8.76
C ILE A 222 10.38 -11.73 -9.65
N LEU A 223 10.95 -12.93 -9.85
CA LEU A 223 12.10 -13.14 -10.75
C LEU A 223 11.76 -12.75 -12.20
N ASP A 224 10.57 -13.12 -12.67
CA ASP A 224 10.10 -12.69 -13.99
C ASP A 224 9.94 -11.17 -14.06
N ALA A 225 9.30 -10.56 -13.07
CA ALA A 225 9.15 -9.09 -13.00
C ALA A 225 10.51 -8.36 -13.01
N LEU A 226 11.51 -8.86 -12.30
CA LEU A 226 12.88 -8.34 -12.32
C LEU A 226 13.52 -8.48 -13.72
N LYS A 227 13.29 -9.58 -14.43
CA LYS A 227 13.76 -9.76 -15.82
C LYS A 227 13.08 -8.78 -16.78
N ARG A 228 11.75 -8.59 -16.67
CA ARG A 228 11.01 -7.62 -17.47
C ARG A 228 11.47 -6.20 -17.18
N PHE A 229 11.66 -5.88 -15.92
CA PHE A 229 12.19 -4.58 -15.49
C PHE A 229 13.52 -4.24 -16.14
N LYS A 230 14.49 -5.17 -16.15
CA LYS A 230 15.82 -4.98 -16.76
C LYS A 230 15.77 -4.77 -18.29
N LYS A 231 14.70 -5.21 -18.95
CA LYS A 231 14.47 -5.03 -20.40
C LYS A 231 13.66 -3.77 -20.73
N THR A 232 12.99 -3.16 -19.75
CA THR A 232 12.11 -2.02 -19.96
C THR A 232 12.88 -0.71 -19.78
N LYS A 233 12.73 0.22 -20.74
CA LYS A 233 13.24 1.58 -20.61
C LYS A 233 12.17 2.48 -20.02
N PHE A 234 12.40 3.01 -18.85
CA PHE A 234 11.48 3.90 -18.15
C PHE A 234 11.80 5.36 -18.41
N ASN A 235 10.78 6.19 -18.62
CA ASN A 235 10.89 7.63 -18.58
C ASN A 235 10.67 8.10 -17.14
N LEU A 236 11.75 8.33 -16.40
CA LEU A 236 11.71 8.67 -14.99
C LEU A 236 10.91 9.95 -14.70
N ARG A 237 10.95 10.94 -15.63
CA ARG A 237 10.19 12.19 -15.48
C ARG A 237 8.67 11.92 -15.56
N LYS A 238 8.24 11.11 -16.52
CA LYS A 238 6.83 10.72 -16.63
C LYS A 238 6.33 9.91 -15.44
N ILE A 239 7.21 9.15 -14.78
CA ILE A 239 6.87 8.45 -13.53
C ILE A 239 6.58 9.47 -12.42
N SER A 240 7.44 10.48 -12.28
CA SER A 240 7.24 11.55 -11.30
C SER A 240 5.97 12.35 -11.59
N GLU A 241 5.74 12.73 -12.85
CA GLU A 241 4.52 13.44 -13.28
C GLU A 241 3.24 12.62 -12.99
N HIS A 242 3.29 11.31 -13.18
CA HIS A 242 2.18 10.43 -12.84
C HIS A 242 1.83 10.45 -11.33
N ALA A 243 2.82 10.55 -10.46
CA ALA A 243 2.60 10.58 -9.02
C ALA A 243 1.87 11.86 -8.54
N GLU A 244 1.95 12.98 -9.29
CA GLU A 244 1.31 14.25 -8.95
C GLU A 244 -0.24 14.15 -8.83
N GLN A 245 -0.87 13.17 -9.47
CA GLN A 245 -2.31 12.94 -9.32
C GLN A 245 -2.70 12.52 -7.89
N PHE A 246 -1.73 12.11 -7.06
CA PHE A 246 -1.89 11.70 -5.67
C PHE A 246 -1.35 12.75 -4.69
N SER A 247 -1.01 13.95 -5.15
CA SER A 247 -0.47 15.01 -4.30
C SER A 247 -1.48 15.50 -3.25
N GLU A 248 -0.97 16.17 -2.22
CA GLU A 248 -1.80 16.79 -1.18
C GLU A 248 -2.78 17.80 -1.76
N GLU A 249 -2.35 18.60 -2.76
CA GLU A 249 -3.21 19.57 -3.44
C GLU A 249 -4.35 18.88 -4.19
N ARG A 250 -4.06 17.78 -4.87
CA ARG A 250 -5.08 17.02 -5.58
C ARG A 250 -6.08 16.38 -4.63
N PHE A 251 -5.59 15.87 -3.50
CA PHE A 251 -6.46 15.35 -2.43
C PHE A 251 -7.39 16.45 -1.91
N ALA A 252 -6.85 17.63 -1.55
CA ALA A 252 -7.63 18.76 -1.03
C ALA A 252 -8.71 19.20 -2.03
N GLN A 253 -8.35 19.33 -3.31
CA GLN A 253 -9.28 19.68 -4.38
C GLN A 253 -10.41 18.66 -4.52
N ASN A 254 -10.06 17.36 -4.59
CA ASN A 254 -11.05 16.29 -4.72
C ASN A 254 -11.98 16.22 -3.50
N PHE A 255 -11.44 16.45 -2.31
CA PHE A 255 -12.23 16.46 -1.07
C PHE A 255 -13.17 17.68 -1.03
N GLN A 256 -12.70 18.86 -1.43
CA GLN A 256 -13.54 20.07 -1.54
C GLN A 256 -14.67 19.87 -2.55
N ASN A 257 -14.36 19.35 -3.74
CA ASN A 257 -15.36 19.04 -4.76
C ASN A 257 -16.42 18.05 -4.25
N PHE A 258 -15.99 17.05 -3.46
CA PHE A 258 -16.92 16.12 -2.83
C PHE A 258 -17.87 16.82 -1.85
N ILE A 259 -17.36 17.72 -1.00
CA ILE A 259 -18.15 18.52 -0.06
C ILE A 259 -19.17 19.36 -0.82
N ASP A 260 -18.74 20.07 -1.86
CA ASP A 260 -19.60 20.97 -2.63
C ASP A 260 -20.73 20.21 -3.36
N LEU A 261 -20.43 19.01 -3.88
CA LEU A 261 -21.41 18.19 -4.60
C LEU A 261 -22.38 17.43 -3.67
N LYS A 262 -21.99 17.09 -2.44
CA LYS A 262 -22.77 16.18 -1.59
C LYS A 262 -23.38 16.85 -0.36
N ILE A 263 -22.91 18.02 0.04
CA ILE A 263 -23.29 18.64 1.31
C ILE A 263 -23.89 20.02 1.10
N LYS A 264 -23.47 20.79 0.09
CA LYS A 264 -23.97 22.14 -0.19
C LYS A 264 -25.18 22.19 -1.14
N GLN A 265 -25.66 21.03 -1.58
CA GLN A 265 -26.94 20.89 -2.28
C GLN A 265 -28.05 20.62 -1.26
#